data_4e41ea2dcdcc3fe854288dd878b1b859
#
_entry.id   4e41ea2dcdcc3fe854288dd878b1b859
#
_cell.length_a   1.000
_cell.length_b   1.000
_cell.length_c   1.000
_cell.angle_alpha   90.00
_cell.angle_beta   90.00
_cell.angle_gamma   90.00
#
_symmetry.space_group_name_H-M   'P 1'
#
loop_
_entity.id
_entity.type
_entity.pdbx_description
1 polymer ?
#
loop_
_entity_poly.entity_id
_entity_poly.type
_entity_poly.pdbx_seq_one_letter_code
_entity_poly.pdbx_strand_id
1 'polypeptide(L)'
;GKVDINDRAHTLAQLRAVYGAAMDPATGWMEAERVYQDMLDPTVCPDEQTAARYYLNRPLAGSDAWLPLAVYDKQTKTRTVPPGEAISMGFDGSLNDDSTVLRGCCMSDGYRFTIGMWEKPSGPAGIGWEVPRLEALEKARWALRTYRVSRAYFDPHEWRSDIDALGVEFNPPDDPSAAIVIPWATSRDVAMGSALDRLAA
;
A
#
# COMPACT_ATOMS: atom_id res chain seq x y z
N GLY A 1 -21.73 7.65 -4.79
CA GLY A 1 -22.58 8.77 -5.24
C GLY A 1 -21.94 10.08 -4.83
N LYS A 2 -22.22 11.15 -5.55
CA LYS A 2 -21.76 12.50 -5.23
C LYS A 2 -22.26 12.88 -3.84
N VAL A 3 -21.41 13.45 -3.01
CA VAL A 3 -21.81 14.00 -1.71
C VAL A 3 -22.29 15.42 -1.98
N ASP A 4 -23.54 15.69 -1.68
CA ASP A 4 -24.06 17.05 -1.66
C ASP A 4 -24.20 17.48 -0.20
N ILE A 5 -23.21 18.21 0.30
CA ILE A 5 -23.20 18.71 1.68
C ILE A 5 -24.30 19.76 1.93
N ASN A 6 -24.89 20.31 0.88
CA ASN A 6 -25.98 21.28 1.00
C ASN A 6 -27.33 20.61 1.31
N ASP A 7 -27.48 19.31 1.06
CA ASP A 7 -28.63 18.54 1.57
C ASP A 7 -28.41 18.21 3.06
N ARG A 8 -28.84 19.13 3.92
CA ARG A 8 -28.68 19.02 5.37
C ARG A 8 -29.27 17.73 5.94
N ALA A 9 -30.47 17.36 5.55
CA ALA A 9 -31.15 16.20 6.11
C ALA A 9 -30.41 14.90 5.75
N HIS A 10 -29.98 14.79 4.50
CA HIS A 10 -29.20 13.66 4.02
C HIS A 10 -27.81 13.60 4.68
N THR A 11 -27.10 14.71 4.80
CA THR A 11 -25.78 14.78 5.42
C THR A 11 -25.82 14.42 6.91
N LEU A 12 -26.80 14.92 7.66
CA LEU A 12 -26.99 14.57 9.07
C LEU A 12 -27.31 13.06 9.25
N ALA A 13 -28.10 12.47 8.36
CA ALA A 13 -28.35 11.03 8.39
C ALA A 13 -27.09 10.22 8.13
N GLN A 14 -26.23 10.65 7.20
CA GLN A 14 -24.95 10.02 6.92
C GLN A 14 -23.97 10.15 8.10
N LEU A 15 -23.86 11.32 8.72
CA LEU A 15 -23.03 11.51 9.90
C LEU A 15 -23.43 10.54 11.03
N ARG A 16 -24.74 10.45 11.32
CA ARG A 16 -25.22 9.49 12.33
C ARG A 16 -24.93 8.05 11.96
N ALA A 17 -25.00 7.69 10.69
CA ALA A 17 -24.68 6.35 10.22
C ALA A 17 -23.17 6.04 10.36
N VAL A 18 -22.28 7.01 10.08
CA VAL A 18 -20.81 6.85 10.19
C VAL A 18 -20.35 6.78 11.64
N TYR A 19 -20.87 7.67 12.49
CA TYR A 19 -20.41 7.80 13.87
C TYR A 19 -21.22 6.93 14.87
N GLY A 20 -22.35 6.39 14.44
CA GLY A 20 -23.14 5.44 15.22
C GLY A 20 -23.46 5.92 16.63
N ALA A 21 -23.08 5.13 17.64
CA ALA A 21 -23.35 5.41 19.04
C ALA A 21 -22.76 6.75 19.55
N ALA A 22 -21.69 7.25 18.94
CA ALA A 22 -21.09 8.54 19.31
C ALA A 22 -22.01 9.72 19.02
N MET A 23 -22.93 9.59 18.06
CA MET A 23 -23.95 10.59 17.69
C MET A 23 -25.38 10.17 18.06
N ASP A 24 -25.55 9.20 18.97
CA ASP A 24 -26.87 8.85 19.51
C ASP A 24 -27.47 10.03 20.27
N PRO A 25 -28.73 10.42 19.98
CA PRO A 25 -29.33 11.61 20.60
C PRO A 25 -29.47 11.53 22.11
N ALA A 26 -29.51 10.33 22.71
CA ALA A 26 -29.71 10.12 24.13
C ALA A 26 -28.40 9.90 24.91
N THR A 27 -27.42 9.25 24.28
CA THR A 27 -26.22 8.75 24.96
C THR A 27 -24.90 9.15 24.28
N GLY A 28 -24.97 9.72 23.08
CA GLY A 28 -23.80 10.14 22.32
C GLY A 28 -23.11 11.37 22.92
N TRP A 29 -21.84 11.50 22.65
CA TRP A 29 -20.98 12.62 23.08
C TRP A 29 -20.67 13.60 21.93
N MET A 30 -21.07 13.27 20.69
CA MET A 30 -20.92 14.11 19.50
C MET A 30 -22.28 14.60 19.00
N GLU A 31 -22.37 15.89 18.72
CA GLU A 31 -23.56 16.52 18.14
C GLU A 31 -23.44 16.56 16.63
N ALA A 32 -24.31 15.83 15.91
CA ALA A 32 -24.30 15.78 14.46
C ALA A 32 -24.45 17.15 13.80
N GLU A 33 -25.24 18.04 14.40
CA GLU A 33 -25.44 19.41 13.93
C GLU A 33 -24.18 20.25 13.99
N ARG A 34 -23.40 20.13 15.07
CA ARG A 34 -22.13 20.83 15.22
C ARG A 34 -21.12 20.37 14.16
N VAL A 35 -21.00 19.07 13.98
CA VAL A 35 -20.12 18.50 12.94
C VAL A 35 -20.55 18.94 11.55
N TYR A 36 -21.86 19.03 11.30
CA TYR A 36 -22.39 19.55 10.05
C TYR A 36 -22.01 21.03 9.83
N GLN A 37 -22.04 21.88 10.87
CA GLN A 37 -21.60 23.27 10.76
C GLN A 37 -20.09 23.36 10.46
N ASP A 38 -19.27 22.52 11.09
CA ASP A 38 -17.84 22.45 10.78
C ASP A 38 -17.59 22.06 9.30
N MET A 39 -18.43 21.19 8.72
CA MET A 39 -18.36 20.83 7.31
C MET A 39 -18.73 21.98 6.35
N LEU A 40 -19.54 22.94 6.80
CA LEU A 40 -19.96 24.11 6.03
C LEU A 40 -18.98 25.29 6.18
N ASP A 41 -18.10 25.27 7.17
CA ASP A 41 -17.12 26.32 7.40
C ASP A 41 -15.90 26.12 6.46
N PRO A 42 -15.67 27.00 5.47
CA PRO A 42 -14.57 26.84 4.51
C PRO A 42 -13.18 26.99 5.17
N THR A 43 -13.08 27.48 6.39
CA THR A 43 -11.82 27.54 7.14
C THR A 43 -11.47 26.21 7.81
N VAL A 44 -12.46 25.37 8.06
CA VAL A 44 -12.33 24.04 8.68
C VAL A 44 -12.39 22.95 7.61
N CYS A 45 -13.33 23.08 6.67
CA CYS A 45 -13.58 22.13 5.59
C CYS A 45 -13.62 22.87 4.25
N PRO A 46 -12.48 22.97 3.53
CA PRO A 46 -12.35 23.84 2.36
C PRO A 46 -13.17 23.39 1.15
N ASP A 47 -13.54 22.12 1.06
CA ASP A 47 -14.24 21.56 -0.09
C ASP A 47 -15.06 20.30 0.25
N GLU A 48 -15.94 19.90 -0.67
CA GLU A 48 -16.79 18.70 -0.55
C GLU A 48 -15.98 17.39 -0.47
N GLN A 49 -14.76 17.36 -1.02
CA GLN A 49 -13.91 16.17 -0.98
C GLN A 49 -13.34 15.98 0.43
N THR A 50 -12.91 17.08 1.04
CA THR A 50 -12.48 17.11 2.44
C THR A 50 -13.63 16.67 3.35
N ALA A 51 -14.84 17.18 3.13
CA ALA A 51 -16.04 16.78 3.85
C ALA A 51 -16.30 15.26 3.74
N ALA A 52 -16.27 14.74 2.53
CA ALA A 52 -16.52 13.33 2.29
C ALA A 52 -15.45 12.41 2.91
N ARG A 53 -14.19 12.80 2.82
CA ARG A 53 -13.06 12.01 3.32
C ARG A 53 -12.97 12.00 4.84
N TYR A 54 -12.98 13.18 5.45
CA TYR A 54 -12.66 13.32 6.89
C TYR A 54 -13.87 13.22 7.80
N TYR A 55 -15.05 13.60 7.30
CA TYR A 55 -16.27 13.58 8.12
C TYR A 55 -17.18 12.40 7.78
N LEU A 56 -17.24 11.97 6.53
CA LEU A 56 -18.12 10.88 6.11
C LEU A 56 -17.40 9.55 5.86
N ASN A 57 -16.08 9.50 6.15
CA ASN A 57 -15.25 8.30 5.97
C ASN A 57 -15.42 7.64 4.59
N ARG A 58 -15.55 8.45 3.54
CA ARG A 58 -15.72 7.97 2.18
C ARG A 58 -14.38 7.97 1.45
N PRO A 59 -13.95 6.84 0.91
CA PRO A 59 -12.85 6.84 -0.04
C PRO A 59 -13.29 7.58 -1.30
N LEU A 60 -12.75 8.74 -1.54
CA LEU A 60 -12.93 9.45 -2.80
C LEU A 60 -11.67 9.23 -3.65
N ALA A 61 -11.90 8.97 -4.93
CA ALA A 61 -10.88 9.16 -5.93
C ALA A 61 -10.68 10.68 -6.06
N GLY A 62 -9.73 11.23 -5.27
CA GLY A 62 -9.40 12.65 -5.31
C GLY A 62 -8.82 13.02 -6.66
N SER A 63 -9.02 14.29 -7.08
CA SER A 63 -8.29 14.90 -8.20
C SER A 63 -6.78 14.82 -8.00
N ASP A 64 -6.34 14.68 -6.76
CA ASP A 64 -4.94 14.60 -6.33
C ASP A 64 -4.44 13.16 -6.16
N ALA A 65 -5.24 12.16 -6.51
CA ALA A 65 -4.77 10.78 -6.53
C ALA A 65 -3.68 10.64 -7.59
N TRP A 66 -2.48 10.22 -7.15
CA TRP A 66 -1.34 9.97 -8.04
C TRP A 66 -1.71 9.07 -9.22
N LEU A 67 -2.61 8.10 -9.01
CA LEU A 67 -3.19 7.28 -10.08
C LEU A 67 -4.73 7.30 -9.96
N PRO A 68 -5.45 7.88 -10.95
CA PRO A 68 -6.90 7.86 -10.94
C PRO A 68 -7.46 6.44 -10.89
N LEU A 69 -8.47 6.19 -10.05
CA LEU A 69 -9.05 4.85 -9.86
C LEU A 69 -9.53 4.23 -11.19
N ALA A 70 -10.11 5.05 -12.08
CA ALA A 70 -10.55 4.59 -13.39
C ALA A 70 -9.39 4.11 -14.30
N VAL A 71 -8.18 4.63 -14.11
CA VAL A 71 -6.97 4.17 -14.79
C VAL A 71 -6.50 2.87 -14.15
N TYR A 72 -6.47 2.81 -12.82
CA TYR A 72 -6.11 1.61 -12.06
C TYR A 72 -7.00 0.42 -12.45
N ASP A 73 -8.32 0.58 -12.42
CA ASP A 73 -9.29 -0.47 -12.73
C ASP A 73 -9.12 -1.03 -14.15
N LYS A 74 -8.84 -0.16 -15.13
CA LYS A 74 -8.59 -0.58 -16.52
C LYS A 74 -7.31 -1.38 -16.69
N GLN A 75 -6.35 -1.20 -15.80
CA GLN A 75 -5.06 -1.90 -15.84
C GLN A 75 -5.04 -3.16 -15.00
N THR A 76 -6.05 -3.39 -14.17
CA THR A 76 -6.16 -4.61 -13.36
C THR A 76 -6.46 -5.81 -14.26
N LYS A 77 -5.49 -6.70 -14.38
CA LYS A 77 -5.60 -7.97 -15.13
C LYS A 77 -5.10 -9.09 -14.25
N THR A 78 -5.69 -10.26 -14.39
CA THR A 78 -5.22 -11.47 -13.69
C THR A 78 -4.66 -12.44 -14.73
N ARG A 79 -3.39 -12.82 -14.55
CA ARG A 79 -2.76 -13.89 -15.36
C ARG A 79 -1.75 -14.66 -14.53
N THR A 80 -1.46 -15.88 -14.94
CA THR A 80 -0.35 -16.64 -14.37
C THR A 80 0.95 -16.24 -15.06
N VAL A 81 1.98 -15.98 -14.26
CA VAL A 81 3.34 -15.70 -14.76
C VAL A 81 4.11 -17.02 -14.77
N PRO A 82 4.58 -17.50 -15.95
CA PRO A 82 5.26 -18.78 -16.06
C PRO A 82 6.67 -18.73 -15.45
N PRO A 83 7.21 -19.87 -14.98
CA PRO A 83 8.62 -19.99 -14.64
C PRO A 83 9.53 -19.55 -15.80
N GLY A 84 10.66 -18.94 -15.47
CA GLY A 84 11.61 -18.41 -16.45
C GLY A 84 11.25 -17.05 -17.06
N GLU A 85 10.09 -16.49 -16.74
CA GLU A 85 9.75 -15.11 -17.15
C GLU A 85 10.78 -14.12 -16.63
N ALA A 86 11.13 -13.12 -17.47
CA ALA A 86 12.03 -12.05 -17.07
C ALA A 86 11.29 -11.03 -16.21
N ILE A 87 11.74 -10.87 -14.97
CA ILE A 87 11.08 -9.97 -14.01
C ILE A 87 12.09 -9.07 -13.27
N SER A 88 11.60 -7.97 -12.75
CA SER A 88 12.18 -7.29 -11.59
C SER A 88 11.36 -7.63 -10.34
N MET A 89 11.96 -7.52 -9.15
CA MET A 89 11.30 -7.79 -7.88
C MET A 89 11.45 -6.62 -6.91
N GLY A 90 10.47 -6.45 -6.03
CA GLY A 90 10.50 -5.55 -4.91
C GLY A 90 10.03 -6.24 -3.63
N PHE A 91 10.73 -5.98 -2.54
CA PHE A 91 10.40 -6.46 -1.21
C PHE A 91 10.33 -5.27 -0.25
N ASP A 92 9.22 -5.17 0.43
CA ASP A 92 8.99 -4.23 1.52
C ASP A 92 8.59 -5.03 2.74
N GLY A 93 9.40 -4.95 3.81
CA GLY A 93 9.30 -5.83 4.96
C GLY A 93 9.15 -5.07 6.27
N SER A 94 8.13 -5.45 7.04
CA SER A 94 7.94 -5.08 8.44
C SER A 94 8.04 -6.34 9.30
N LEU A 95 8.25 -6.17 10.62
CA LEU A 95 8.26 -7.32 11.55
C LEU A 95 6.93 -7.54 12.25
N ASN A 96 6.19 -6.48 12.62
CA ASN A 96 5.11 -6.62 13.60
C ASN A 96 3.75 -6.06 13.15
N ASP A 97 3.71 -4.82 12.74
CA ASP A 97 2.43 -4.08 12.64
C ASP A 97 2.02 -3.74 11.22
N ASP A 98 2.92 -3.84 10.28
CA ASP A 98 2.67 -3.54 8.88
C ASP A 98 2.81 -4.79 8.01
N SER A 99 2.26 -4.75 6.80
CA SER A 99 2.33 -5.86 5.86
C SER A 99 3.73 -6.04 5.31
N THR A 100 4.19 -7.30 5.22
CA THR A 100 5.38 -7.66 4.45
C THR A 100 4.97 -8.14 3.08
N VAL A 101 5.53 -7.56 2.02
CA VAL A 101 5.12 -7.83 0.65
C VAL A 101 6.32 -8.10 -0.26
N LEU A 102 6.21 -9.15 -1.07
CA LEU A 102 7.12 -9.47 -2.15
C LEU A 102 6.38 -9.42 -3.47
N ARG A 103 6.80 -8.56 -4.39
CA ARG A 103 6.15 -8.37 -5.68
C ARG A 103 7.10 -8.59 -6.84
N GLY A 104 6.55 -9.06 -7.95
CA GLY A 104 7.22 -9.16 -9.24
C GLY A 104 6.63 -8.20 -10.26
N CYS A 105 7.46 -7.77 -11.20
CA CYS A 105 7.06 -7.00 -12.37
C CYS A 105 7.68 -7.61 -13.63
N CYS A 106 6.85 -8.05 -14.56
CA CYS A 106 7.31 -8.62 -15.85
C CYS A 106 7.99 -7.53 -16.68
N MET A 107 9.20 -7.82 -17.16
CA MET A 107 9.97 -6.90 -17.98
C MET A 107 9.39 -6.69 -19.38
N SER A 108 8.58 -7.61 -19.84
CA SER A 108 7.99 -7.61 -21.18
C SER A 108 6.86 -6.60 -21.36
N ASP A 109 6.05 -6.37 -20.31
CA ASP A 109 4.82 -5.58 -20.40
C ASP A 109 4.47 -4.79 -19.12
N GLY A 110 5.34 -4.80 -18.11
CA GLY A 110 5.12 -4.12 -16.84
C GLY A 110 4.04 -4.77 -15.96
N TYR A 111 3.57 -5.97 -16.28
CA TYR A 111 2.57 -6.66 -15.45
C TYR A 111 3.10 -6.92 -14.04
N ARG A 112 2.39 -6.41 -13.03
CA ARG A 112 2.76 -6.53 -11.63
C ARG A 112 1.92 -7.61 -10.94
N PHE A 113 2.58 -8.49 -10.19
CA PHE A 113 1.93 -9.58 -9.48
C PHE A 113 2.52 -9.77 -8.08
N THR A 114 1.71 -10.30 -7.19
CA THR A 114 2.13 -10.63 -5.82
C THR A 114 2.78 -12.01 -5.82
N ILE A 115 3.99 -12.10 -5.31
CA ILE A 115 4.73 -13.35 -5.09
C ILE A 115 4.43 -13.88 -3.70
N GLY A 116 4.41 -12.98 -2.69
CA GLY A 116 4.05 -13.28 -1.32
C GLY A 116 3.56 -12.03 -0.60
N MET A 117 2.65 -12.23 0.35
CA MET A 117 2.15 -11.17 1.21
C MET A 117 1.80 -11.76 2.57
N TRP A 118 2.24 -11.11 3.63
CA TRP A 118 2.06 -11.52 5.02
C TRP A 118 1.50 -10.33 5.79
N GLU A 119 0.29 -10.48 6.29
CA GLU A 119 -0.43 -9.42 6.98
C GLU A 119 -0.78 -9.86 8.39
N LYS A 120 -0.69 -8.92 9.32
CA LYS A 120 -1.12 -9.13 10.70
C LYS A 120 -2.61 -9.46 10.73
N PRO A 121 -3.01 -10.61 11.30
CA PRO A 121 -4.42 -10.95 11.46
C PRO A 121 -5.17 -9.93 12.32
N SER A 122 -6.41 -9.64 11.96
CA SER A 122 -7.27 -8.78 12.77
C SER A 122 -7.72 -9.46 14.07
N GLY A 123 -7.96 -8.66 15.11
CA GLY A 123 -8.49 -9.13 16.40
C GLY A 123 -7.48 -9.91 17.24
N PRO A 124 -7.94 -10.85 18.10
CA PRO A 124 -7.08 -11.55 19.05
C PRO A 124 -5.93 -12.33 18.43
N ALA A 125 -6.09 -12.83 17.20
CA ALA A 125 -5.06 -13.57 16.49
C ALA A 125 -3.84 -12.68 16.09
N GLY A 126 -4.01 -11.37 16.09
CA GLY A 126 -2.93 -10.41 15.81
C GLY A 126 -2.10 -10.01 17.03
N ILE A 127 -2.51 -10.45 18.25
CA ILE A 127 -1.77 -10.11 19.47
C ILE A 127 -0.45 -10.88 19.50
N GLY A 128 0.69 -10.14 19.52
CA GLY A 128 2.01 -10.75 19.50
C GLY A 128 2.38 -11.39 18.15
N TRP A 129 1.64 -11.07 17.07
CA TRP A 129 1.97 -11.58 15.76
C TRP A 129 3.26 -10.95 15.23
N GLU A 130 4.11 -11.79 14.69
CA GLU A 130 5.30 -11.40 13.94
C GLU A 130 5.25 -12.05 12.56
N VAL A 131 5.80 -11.38 11.57
CA VAL A 131 5.90 -11.94 10.23
C VAL A 131 6.66 -13.28 10.25
N PRO A 132 6.19 -14.32 9.56
CA PRO A 132 6.91 -15.59 9.44
C PRO A 132 8.15 -15.41 8.57
N ARG A 133 9.20 -14.85 9.17
CA ARG A 133 10.43 -14.38 8.50
C ARG A 133 11.07 -15.44 7.60
N LEU A 134 11.16 -16.68 8.09
CA LEU A 134 11.73 -17.78 7.31
C LEU A 134 10.90 -18.07 6.07
N GLU A 135 9.57 -18.05 6.18
CA GLU A 135 8.67 -18.27 5.05
C GLU A 135 8.83 -17.18 3.98
N ALA A 136 8.92 -15.92 4.40
CA ALA A 136 9.14 -14.80 3.50
C ALA A 136 10.47 -14.94 2.74
N LEU A 137 11.54 -15.33 3.41
CA LEU A 137 12.86 -15.56 2.82
C LEU A 137 12.85 -16.76 1.87
N GLU A 138 12.22 -17.88 2.25
CA GLU A 138 12.09 -19.05 1.36
C GLU A 138 11.28 -18.72 0.12
N LYS A 139 10.25 -17.88 0.25
CA LYS A 139 9.49 -17.39 -0.89
C LYS A 139 10.31 -16.51 -1.81
N ALA A 140 11.18 -15.66 -1.25
CA ALA A 140 12.12 -14.85 -2.03
C ALA A 140 13.14 -15.73 -2.77
N ARG A 141 13.73 -16.74 -2.11
CA ARG A 141 14.64 -17.71 -2.73
C ARG A 141 13.94 -18.50 -3.85
N TRP A 142 12.72 -18.95 -3.60
CA TRP A 142 11.93 -19.63 -4.60
C TRP A 142 11.75 -18.76 -5.85
N ALA A 143 11.38 -17.50 -5.68
CA ALA A 143 11.18 -16.57 -6.78
C ALA A 143 12.48 -16.29 -7.55
N LEU A 144 13.59 -16.06 -6.84
CA LEU A 144 14.92 -15.85 -7.44
C LEU A 144 15.40 -17.06 -8.26
N ARG A 145 14.98 -18.29 -7.91
CA ARG A 145 15.31 -19.51 -8.66
C ARG A 145 14.30 -19.83 -9.76
N THR A 146 13.04 -19.40 -9.60
CA THR A 146 11.95 -19.74 -10.54
C THR A 146 11.93 -18.81 -11.74
N TYR A 147 12.18 -17.53 -11.51
CA TYR A 147 12.13 -16.50 -12.54
C TYR A 147 13.53 -16.06 -12.95
N ARG A 148 13.64 -15.48 -14.14
CA ARG A 148 14.86 -14.79 -14.57
C ARG A 148 14.84 -13.37 -14.02
N VAL A 149 15.31 -13.23 -12.77
CA VAL A 149 15.27 -11.96 -12.07
C VAL A 149 16.41 -11.06 -12.55
N SER A 150 16.07 -9.90 -13.10
CA SER A 150 17.05 -8.90 -13.55
C SER A 150 17.59 -8.08 -12.36
N ARG A 151 16.68 -7.63 -11.49
CA ARG A 151 16.99 -6.89 -10.27
C ARG A 151 15.93 -7.19 -9.21
N ALA A 152 16.34 -7.33 -7.97
CA ALA A 152 15.49 -7.52 -6.80
C ALA A 152 15.86 -6.47 -5.75
N TYR A 153 14.98 -5.50 -5.53
CA TYR A 153 15.17 -4.41 -4.58
C TYR A 153 14.50 -4.74 -3.26
N PHE A 154 15.27 -4.71 -2.19
CA PHE A 154 14.82 -5.05 -0.83
C PHE A 154 15.00 -3.87 0.10
N ASP A 155 13.95 -3.46 0.83
CA ASP A 155 14.10 -2.48 1.90
C ASP A 155 14.93 -3.11 3.04
N PRO A 156 16.06 -2.50 3.40
CA PRO A 156 16.94 -3.06 4.41
C PRO A 156 16.48 -2.85 5.86
N HIS A 157 15.41 -2.06 6.07
CA HIS A 157 14.90 -1.83 7.41
C HIS A 157 14.51 -3.18 8.05
N GLU A 158 15.09 -3.49 9.22
CA GLU A 158 14.88 -4.73 9.97
C GLU A 158 15.28 -6.05 9.26
N TRP A 159 15.60 -6.02 7.96
CA TRP A 159 15.92 -7.21 7.14
C TRP A 159 17.35 -7.24 6.61
N ARG A 160 18.22 -6.36 7.09
CA ARG A 160 19.57 -6.18 6.54
C ARG A 160 20.38 -7.45 6.46
N SER A 161 20.44 -8.23 7.55
CA SER A 161 21.21 -9.47 7.61
C SER A 161 20.73 -10.54 6.61
N ASP A 162 19.42 -10.60 6.40
CA ASP A 162 18.82 -11.56 5.47
C ASP A 162 19.07 -11.17 4.02
N ILE A 163 19.01 -9.87 3.74
CA ILE A 163 19.32 -9.33 2.41
C ILE A 163 20.79 -9.55 2.07
N ASP A 164 21.70 -9.33 3.02
CA ASP A 164 23.12 -9.59 2.84
C ASP A 164 23.37 -11.09 2.58
N ALA A 165 22.66 -11.99 3.29
CA ALA A 165 22.73 -13.44 3.05
C ALA A 165 22.19 -13.84 1.67
N LEU A 166 21.05 -13.26 1.23
CA LEU A 166 20.54 -13.46 -0.13
C LEU A 166 21.51 -12.90 -1.18
N GLY A 167 22.17 -11.77 -0.90
CA GLY A 167 23.20 -11.20 -1.75
C GLY A 167 24.37 -12.14 -1.95
N VAL A 168 24.85 -12.79 -0.88
CA VAL A 168 25.92 -13.81 -0.96
C VAL A 168 25.48 -15.02 -1.79
N GLU A 169 24.21 -15.43 -1.70
CA GLU A 169 23.67 -16.60 -2.41
C GLU A 169 23.46 -16.35 -3.91
N PHE A 170 23.00 -15.15 -4.30
CA PHE A 170 22.49 -14.88 -5.64
C PHE A 170 23.27 -13.83 -6.46
N ASN A 171 24.11 -13.01 -5.82
CA ASN A 171 24.91 -12.03 -6.55
C ASN A 171 26.22 -12.63 -7.07
N PRO A 172 26.64 -12.28 -8.30
CA PRO A 172 27.97 -12.63 -8.77
C PRO A 172 29.06 -12.07 -7.85
N PRO A 173 30.00 -12.88 -7.35
CA PRO A 173 30.99 -12.42 -6.40
C PRO A 173 32.02 -11.44 -7.01
N ASP A 174 32.29 -11.58 -8.33
CA ASP A 174 33.35 -10.84 -9.00
C ASP A 174 32.82 -9.64 -9.83
N ASP A 175 31.49 -9.44 -9.89
CA ASP A 175 30.90 -8.35 -10.64
C ASP A 175 29.75 -7.67 -9.85
N PRO A 176 30.05 -6.67 -9.03
CA PRO A 176 29.05 -5.91 -8.31
C PRO A 176 28.02 -5.19 -9.21
N SER A 177 28.38 -4.90 -10.47
CA SER A 177 27.48 -4.26 -11.41
C SER A 177 26.37 -5.18 -11.90
N ALA A 178 26.58 -6.49 -11.83
CA ALA A 178 25.62 -7.54 -12.15
C ALA A 178 24.82 -8.02 -10.92
N ALA A 179 24.92 -7.34 -9.78
CA ALA A 179 24.18 -7.71 -8.57
C ALA A 179 22.67 -7.79 -8.83
N ILE A 180 22.06 -8.89 -8.43
CA ILE A 180 20.63 -9.15 -8.55
C ILE A 180 19.90 -8.66 -7.31
N VAL A 181 20.38 -9.05 -6.12
CA VAL A 181 19.81 -8.65 -4.82
C VAL A 181 20.44 -7.34 -4.38
N ILE A 182 19.63 -6.30 -4.28
CA ILE A 182 20.08 -4.93 -4.02
C ILE A 182 19.33 -4.37 -2.83
N PRO A 183 20.01 -3.97 -1.74
CA PRO A 183 19.39 -3.21 -0.67
C PRO A 183 18.95 -1.83 -1.19
N TRP A 184 17.66 -1.50 -1.00
CA TRP A 184 17.07 -0.24 -1.43
C TRP A 184 16.26 0.38 -0.31
N ALA A 185 16.80 1.38 0.35
CA ALA A 185 16.10 2.08 1.43
C ALA A 185 14.97 2.96 0.87
N THR A 186 13.72 2.59 1.17
CA THR A 186 12.51 3.31 0.76
C THR A 186 12.38 4.68 1.44
N SER A 187 13.05 4.88 2.58
CA SER A 187 13.13 6.15 3.31
C SER A 187 13.98 7.24 2.63
N ARG A 188 14.56 6.96 1.47
CA ARG A 188 15.33 7.95 0.69
C ARG A 188 14.41 8.77 -0.22
N ASP A 189 13.85 9.85 0.28
CA ASP A 189 12.82 10.68 -0.39
C ASP A 189 13.16 11.04 -1.84
N VAL A 190 14.40 11.51 -2.10
CA VAL A 190 14.82 11.91 -3.45
C VAL A 190 14.84 10.73 -4.42
N ALA A 191 15.36 9.58 -3.98
CA ALA A 191 15.45 8.38 -4.82
C ALA A 191 14.05 7.78 -5.08
N MET A 192 13.20 7.76 -4.06
CA MET A 192 11.81 7.31 -4.18
C MET A 192 10.99 8.25 -5.06
N GLY A 193 11.10 9.57 -4.86
CA GLY A 193 10.45 10.56 -5.71
C GLY A 193 10.79 10.36 -7.19
N SER A 194 12.08 10.26 -7.51
CA SER A 194 12.52 10.00 -8.88
C SER A 194 12.03 8.66 -9.45
N ALA A 195 11.89 7.63 -8.64
CA ALA A 195 11.35 6.34 -9.06
C ALA A 195 9.84 6.43 -9.34
N LEU A 196 9.09 7.15 -8.50
CA LEU A 196 7.66 7.38 -8.67
C LEU A 196 7.35 8.24 -9.90
N ASP A 197 8.14 9.29 -10.16
CA ASP A 197 8.00 10.13 -11.36
C ASP A 197 8.17 9.32 -12.65
N ARG A 198 9.15 8.40 -12.68
CA ARG A 198 9.35 7.49 -13.83
C ARG A 198 8.22 6.47 -13.97
N LEU A 199 7.58 6.08 -12.89
CA LEU A 199 6.45 5.16 -12.95
C LEU A 199 5.18 5.85 -13.45
N ALA A 200 5.05 7.17 -13.24
CA ALA A 200 3.92 7.99 -13.69
C ALA A 200 4.01 8.43 -15.16
N ALA A 201 5.21 8.46 -15.72
CA ALA A 201 5.48 8.84 -17.12
C ALA A 201 5.12 7.72 -18.11
#